data_0d769f9bdc5b73085ccde6e09680da6e
#
_entry.id   0d769f9bdc5b73085ccde6e09680da6e
#
_cell.length_a   1.000
_cell.length_b   1.000
_cell.length_c   1.000
_cell.angle_alpha   90.00
_cell.angle_beta   90.00
_cell.angle_gamma   90.00
#
_symmetry.space_group_name_H-M   'P 1'
#
loop_
_entity.id
_entity.type
_entity.pdbx_description
1 polymer ?
#
loop_
_entity_poly.entity_id
_entity_poly.type
_entity_poly.pdbx_seq_one_letter_code
_entity_poly.pdbx_strand_id
1 'polypeptide(L)'
;MGKRARGDDEHGSLPGALQQRRNRRTNTSFEEFIDVDGLKTAVEELKRRSEEPDTEITAQQRLEAKYLLKYAEEYTKLTLLSSHASLSGRIPRVGQGGVEVWGRLFTYHSRQGAGRRYTTIERLGRGLQRGQYGSQRDGTNKWRAYGQQGCPKALRSRFVGRFCHDVDIKNCHPVIAVQLPSKLTLPASYGRVELPHFADYAEHRDSWIEDIATLHEIVEHTEGQRKELVKNLFVRLMYGGQYEAWSRTMLNRPLQHRHSGVDHVCDELVKLREAVFASEEWGGFAAAELERQAAKGKDSEACKRSTFSVILQTIEDDILQVIVDAFEDLGWKTTTLIYDGMHVLDDPSLELTDALRHAERRVRTVTGYNIELTEKPLFGLHEQPIELTRV
;
A
#
# COMPACT_ATOMS: atom_id res chain seq x y z
N MET A 1 1.75 19.07 40.82
CA MET A 1 2.14 18.55 39.50
C MET A 1 1.07 17.56 39.05
N GLY A 2 0.05 18.08 38.33
CA GLY A 2 -1.12 17.30 37.91
C GLY A 2 -0.80 16.53 36.62
N LYS A 3 -0.96 15.21 36.67
CA LYS A 3 -1.05 14.37 35.47
C LYS A 3 -2.35 14.76 34.74
N ARG A 4 -2.23 15.39 33.58
CA ARG A 4 -3.38 15.53 32.66
C ARG A 4 -3.73 14.13 32.19
N ALA A 5 -4.91 13.66 32.56
CA ALA A 5 -5.58 12.55 31.90
C ALA A 5 -5.70 12.93 30.43
N ARG A 6 -5.23 12.08 29.52
CA ARG A 6 -5.56 12.18 28.10
C ARG A 6 -7.04 11.87 28.00
N GLY A 7 -7.82 12.88 27.65
CA GLY A 7 -9.23 12.69 27.31
C GLY A 7 -9.32 11.70 26.15
N ASP A 8 -10.24 10.77 26.27
CA ASP A 8 -10.70 9.95 25.16
C ASP A 8 -11.34 10.91 24.16
N ASP A 9 -10.60 11.20 23.09
CA ASP A 9 -11.09 12.03 21.99
C ASP A 9 -12.31 11.30 21.38
N GLU A 10 -13.47 11.94 21.45
CA GLU A 10 -14.66 11.56 20.69
C GLU A 10 -14.33 11.68 19.19
N HIS A 11 -13.80 10.60 18.62
CA HIS A 11 -13.60 10.49 17.19
C HIS A 11 -14.96 10.35 16.53
N GLY A 12 -15.20 11.14 15.47
CA GLY A 12 -16.39 11.04 14.66
C GLY A 12 -16.66 9.58 14.29
N SER A 13 -17.89 9.13 14.55
CA SER A 13 -18.25 7.73 14.42
C SER A 13 -18.11 7.24 12.98
N LEU A 14 -17.35 6.17 12.79
CA LEU A 14 -17.34 5.41 11.54
C LEU A 14 -18.74 4.84 11.27
N PRO A 15 -19.12 4.60 10.00
CA PRO A 15 -20.34 3.86 9.68
C PRO A 15 -20.44 2.61 10.54
N GLY A 16 -21.60 2.36 11.14
CA GLY A 16 -21.75 1.39 12.25
C GLY A 16 -21.20 -0.02 11.97
N ALA A 17 -21.35 -0.52 10.73
CA ALA A 17 -20.80 -1.81 10.31
C ALA A 17 -19.25 -1.80 10.28
N LEU A 18 -18.65 -0.69 9.86
CA LEU A 18 -17.21 -0.50 9.80
C LEU A 18 -16.62 -0.37 11.20
N GLN A 19 -17.33 0.33 12.11
CA GLN A 19 -16.90 0.48 13.49
C GLN A 19 -16.95 -0.85 14.26
N GLN A 20 -17.98 -1.67 14.06
CA GLN A 20 -18.06 -3.00 14.70
C GLN A 20 -16.93 -3.93 14.24
N ARG A 21 -16.52 -3.89 12.97
CA ARG A 21 -15.39 -4.69 12.47
C ARG A 21 -14.07 -4.20 13.01
N ARG A 22 -13.84 -2.89 13.05
CA ARG A 22 -12.60 -2.30 13.60
C ARG A 22 -12.44 -2.57 15.08
N ASN A 23 -13.50 -2.51 15.87
CA ASN A 23 -13.45 -2.84 17.29
C ASN A 23 -13.07 -4.30 17.54
N ARG A 24 -13.30 -5.19 16.57
CA ARG A 24 -12.88 -6.60 16.67
C ARG A 24 -11.41 -6.84 16.33
N ARG A 25 -10.75 -5.97 15.52
CA ARG A 25 -9.38 -6.19 15.01
C ARG A 25 -8.55 -4.92 14.89
N THR A 26 -8.56 -4.03 15.87
CA THR A 26 -7.69 -2.84 15.87
C THR A 26 -6.20 -3.20 15.82
N ASN A 27 -5.84 -4.35 16.38
CA ASN A 27 -4.47 -4.86 16.39
C ASN A 27 -4.47 -6.30 15.87
N THR A 28 -3.86 -6.52 14.72
CA THR A 28 -3.70 -7.85 14.14
C THR A 28 -2.21 -8.18 14.14
N SER A 29 -1.85 -9.35 14.63
CA SER A 29 -0.46 -9.81 14.65
C SER A 29 -0.25 -10.90 13.61
N PHE A 30 0.77 -10.74 12.80
CA PHE A 30 1.21 -11.73 11.82
C PHE A 30 2.65 -12.10 12.07
N GLU A 31 3.00 -13.32 11.68
CA GLU A 31 4.37 -13.81 11.69
C GLU A 31 4.98 -13.63 10.30
N GLU A 32 5.90 -12.69 10.16
CA GLU A 32 6.65 -12.49 8.93
C GLU A 32 7.80 -13.49 8.83
N PHE A 33 8.00 -14.05 7.65
CA PHE A 33 9.09 -14.95 7.34
C PHE A 33 10.07 -14.32 6.35
N ILE A 34 11.35 -14.67 6.46
CA ILE A 34 12.43 -14.14 5.67
C ILE A 34 13.32 -15.26 5.19
N ASP A 35 13.53 -15.34 3.89
CA ASP A 35 14.56 -16.17 3.28
C ASP A 35 15.94 -15.61 3.64
N VAL A 36 16.65 -16.32 4.51
CA VAL A 36 17.97 -15.90 5.02
C VAL A 36 19.02 -15.86 3.92
N ASP A 37 19.03 -16.86 3.05
CA ASP A 37 19.99 -16.92 1.95
C ASP A 37 19.65 -15.87 0.89
N GLY A 38 18.35 -15.62 0.69
CA GLY A 38 17.85 -14.53 -0.14
C GLY A 38 18.33 -13.16 0.32
N LEU A 39 18.26 -12.92 1.61
CA LEU A 39 18.75 -11.68 2.19
C LEU A 39 20.27 -11.53 2.03
N LYS A 40 21.05 -12.57 2.32
CA LYS A 40 22.52 -12.55 2.15
C LYS A 40 22.93 -12.27 0.71
N THR A 41 22.33 -12.97 -0.24
CA THR A 41 22.61 -12.77 -1.68
C THR A 41 22.24 -11.36 -2.13
N ALA A 42 21.09 -10.82 -1.66
CA ALA A 42 20.71 -9.45 -1.98
C ALA A 42 21.73 -8.42 -1.44
N VAL A 43 22.25 -8.63 -0.22
CA VAL A 43 23.29 -7.77 0.35
C VAL A 43 24.58 -7.83 -0.47
N GLU A 44 25.04 -9.01 -0.86
CA GLU A 44 26.24 -9.20 -1.67
C GLU A 44 26.09 -8.56 -3.06
N GLU A 45 24.96 -8.76 -3.73
CA GLU A 45 24.66 -8.16 -5.03
C GLU A 45 24.66 -6.62 -4.96
N LEU A 46 24.01 -6.06 -3.93
CA LEU A 46 23.96 -4.61 -3.75
C LEU A 46 25.32 -4.01 -3.41
N LYS A 47 26.17 -4.71 -2.63
CA LYS A 47 27.56 -4.30 -2.38
C LYS A 47 28.34 -4.25 -3.68
N ARG A 48 28.33 -5.33 -4.44
CA ARG A 48 28.98 -5.39 -5.76
C ARG A 48 28.56 -4.21 -6.65
N ARG A 49 27.25 -3.99 -6.80
CA ARG A 49 26.70 -2.88 -7.60
C ARG A 49 27.08 -1.50 -7.07
N SER A 50 27.27 -1.34 -5.77
CA SER A 50 27.64 -0.05 -5.18
C SER A 50 29.12 0.29 -5.32
N GLU A 51 29.99 -0.70 -5.47
CA GLU A 51 31.46 -0.59 -5.42
C GLU A 51 32.10 -0.72 -6.81
N GLU A 52 31.53 -1.51 -7.71
CA GLU A 52 32.11 -1.72 -9.05
C GLU A 52 31.95 -0.47 -9.94
N PRO A 53 33.00 -0.04 -10.64
CA PRO A 53 32.95 1.02 -11.64
C PRO A 53 32.33 0.46 -12.95
N ASP A 54 31.08 0.06 -12.89
CA ASP A 54 30.36 -0.40 -14.06
C ASP A 54 29.94 0.80 -14.91
N THR A 55 30.40 0.87 -16.13
CA THR A 55 30.13 1.94 -17.08
C THR A 55 28.64 1.96 -17.51
N GLU A 56 27.92 0.86 -17.32
CA GLU A 56 26.51 0.75 -17.66
C GLU A 56 25.57 1.27 -16.56
N ILE A 57 26.07 1.44 -15.32
CA ILE A 57 25.26 1.91 -14.20
C ILE A 57 25.42 3.41 -14.00
N THR A 58 24.31 4.14 -14.04
CA THR A 58 24.29 5.59 -13.79
C THR A 58 24.65 5.93 -12.34
N ALA A 59 25.11 7.19 -12.10
CA ALA A 59 25.38 7.68 -10.76
C ALA A 59 24.13 7.58 -9.85
N GLN A 60 22.94 7.77 -10.41
CA GLN A 60 21.67 7.65 -9.69
C GLN A 60 21.40 6.20 -9.27
N GLN A 61 21.62 5.24 -10.14
CA GLN A 61 21.45 3.81 -9.83
C GLN A 61 22.44 3.33 -8.76
N ARG A 62 23.66 3.86 -8.75
CA ARG A 62 24.63 3.57 -7.67
C ARG A 62 24.17 4.12 -6.33
N LEU A 63 23.62 5.33 -6.32
CA LEU A 63 23.07 5.92 -5.10
C LEU A 63 21.89 5.10 -4.58
N GLU A 64 21.03 4.61 -5.47
CA GLU A 64 19.91 3.74 -5.15
C GLU A 64 20.39 2.40 -4.58
N ALA A 65 21.41 1.78 -5.21
CA ALA A 65 22.01 0.54 -4.69
C ALA A 65 22.55 0.70 -3.27
N LYS A 66 23.28 1.80 -3.00
CA LYS A 66 23.77 2.12 -1.64
C LYS A 66 22.66 2.31 -0.63
N TYR A 67 21.54 2.92 -1.05
CA TYR A 67 20.38 3.10 -0.22
C TYR A 67 19.70 1.75 0.12
N LEU A 68 19.48 0.91 -0.88
CA LEU A 68 18.90 -0.42 -0.71
C LEU A 68 19.81 -1.33 0.13
N LEU A 69 21.13 -1.24 -0.07
CA LEU A 69 22.13 -1.96 0.75
C LEU A 69 22.01 -1.57 2.21
N LYS A 70 21.96 -0.28 2.52
CA LYS A 70 21.81 0.20 3.89
C LYS A 70 20.49 -0.29 4.51
N TYR A 71 19.41 -0.30 3.74
CA TYR A 71 18.14 -0.83 4.19
C TYR A 71 18.23 -2.34 4.50
N ALA A 72 18.82 -3.12 3.59
CA ALA A 72 18.98 -4.56 3.77
C ALA A 72 19.86 -4.91 4.98
N GLU A 73 20.93 -4.16 5.22
CA GLU A 73 21.79 -4.32 6.39
C GLU A 73 21.06 -4.02 7.70
N GLU A 74 20.27 -2.96 7.76
CA GLU A 74 19.45 -2.65 8.93
C GLU A 74 18.37 -3.71 9.17
N TYR A 75 17.78 -4.26 8.11
CA TYR A 75 16.83 -5.35 8.19
C TYR A 75 17.46 -6.62 8.76
N THR A 76 18.68 -6.94 8.35
CA THR A 76 19.46 -8.06 8.89
C THR A 76 19.71 -7.90 10.40
N LYS A 77 20.11 -6.71 10.84
CA LYS A 77 20.32 -6.42 12.27
C LYS A 77 19.07 -6.66 13.10
N LEU A 78 17.91 -6.20 12.61
CA LEU A 78 16.63 -6.41 13.28
C LEU A 78 16.24 -7.88 13.35
N THR A 79 16.48 -8.63 12.29
CA THR A 79 16.22 -10.06 12.24
C THR A 79 17.08 -10.81 13.25
N LEU A 80 18.36 -10.47 13.36
CA LEU A 80 19.26 -11.04 14.37
C LEU A 80 18.85 -10.69 15.81
N LEU A 81 18.40 -9.46 16.03
CA LEU A 81 17.94 -8.99 17.35
C LEU A 81 16.57 -9.58 17.73
N SER A 82 15.76 -9.95 16.75
CA SER A 82 14.45 -10.57 16.91
C SER A 82 14.51 -12.09 17.05
N SER A 83 15.69 -12.70 17.07
CA SER A 83 15.94 -14.15 17.13
C SER A 83 15.35 -14.85 18.36
N HIS A 84 14.71 -14.14 19.27
CA HIS A 84 13.91 -14.71 20.36
C HIS A 84 12.50 -15.15 19.94
N ALA A 85 12.02 -14.76 18.76
CA ALA A 85 10.75 -15.23 18.25
C ALA A 85 11.03 -16.35 17.25
N SER A 86 11.17 -17.54 17.79
CA SER A 86 11.00 -18.84 17.14
C SER A 86 10.69 -18.83 15.65
N LEU A 87 11.42 -19.54 14.96
CA LEU A 87 11.23 -20.36 13.78
C LEU A 87 12.40 -20.14 12.82
N SER A 88 13.57 -20.58 13.25
CA SER A 88 14.55 -21.08 12.29
C SER A 88 14.03 -22.45 11.85
N GLY A 89 13.64 -22.58 10.60
CA GLY A 89 13.14 -23.81 10.03
C GLY A 89 13.26 -23.80 8.53
N ARG A 90 13.13 -24.96 7.91
CA ARG A 90 12.99 -25.05 6.46
C ARG A 90 11.52 -25.16 6.11
N ILE A 91 11.03 -24.26 5.30
CA ILE A 91 9.72 -24.37 4.68
C ILE A 91 9.88 -25.21 3.42
N PRO A 92 9.26 -26.40 3.33
CA PRO A 92 9.29 -27.20 2.11
C PRO A 92 8.59 -26.46 0.98
N ARG A 93 9.19 -26.43 -0.19
CA ARG A 93 8.55 -25.98 -1.43
C ARG A 93 8.56 -27.12 -2.43
N VAL A 94 7.46 -27.30 -3.18
CA VAL A 94 7.35 -28.36 -4.17
C VAL A 94 8.44 -28.20 -5.23
N GLY A 95 9.24 -29.28 -5.43
CA GLY A 95 10.28 -29.34 -6.46
C GLY A 95 11.58 -28.60 -6.17
N GLN A 96 11.72 -27.94 -5.02
CA GLN A 96 12.95 -27.26 -4.59
C GLN A 96 13.30 -27.71 -3.15
N GLY A 97 14.58 -27.90 -2.85
CA GLY A 97 15.03 -28.15 -1.47
C GLY A 97 14.50 -27.05 -0.54
N GLY A 98 14.08 -27.40 0.67
CA GLY A 98 13.48 -26.44 1.62
C GLY A 98 14.29 -25.15 1.75
N VAL A 99 13.58 -24.04 2.03
CA VAL A 99 14.16 -22.70 2.24
C VAL A 99 14.39 -22.48 3.73
N GLU A 100 15.59 -22.08 4.12
CA GLU A 100 15.85 -21.65 5.49
C GLU A 100 15.23 -20.28 5.70
N VAL A 101 14.33 -20.18 6.68
CA VAL A 101 13.60 -18.95 6.98
C VAL A 101 13.73 -18.56 8.44
N TRP A 102 13.73 -17.26 8.70
CA TRP A 102 13.56 -16.73 10.05
C TRP A 102 12.18 -16.09 10.16
N GLY A 103 11.46 -16.47 11.21
CA GLY A 103 10.17 -15.89 11.54
C GLY A 103 10.30 -14.80 12.60
N ARG A 104 9.40 -13.82 12.56
CA ARG A 104 9.25 -12.80 13.59
C ARG A 104 7.82 -12.27 13.66
N LEU A 105 7.37 -11.94 14.86
CA LEU A 105 6.02 -11.44 15.08
C LEU A 105 5.96 -9.94 14.89
N PHE A 106 4.99 -9.49 14.07
CA PHE A 106 4.64 -8.09 13.88
C PHE A 106 3.21 -7.82 14.24
N THR A 107 2.95 -6.64 14.80
CA THR A 107 1.60 -6.16 15.07
C THR A 107 1.29 -4.99 14.14
N TYR A 108 0.16 -5.09 13.46
CA TYR A 108 -0.36 -4.06 12.57
C TYR A 108 -1.41 -3.26 13.30
N HIS A 109 -1.25 -1.94 13.35
CA HIS A 109 -2.14 -1.03 14.02
C HIS A 109 -2.85 -0.12 13.02
N SER A 110 -4.14 0.09 13.22
CA SER A 110 -4.85 1.17 12.53
C SER A 110 -4.29 2.53 12.93
N ARG A 111 -4.12 3.40 11.95
CA ARG A 111 -3.70 4.77 12.20
C ARG A 111 -4.83 5.51 12.91
N GLN A 112 -4.67 5.76 14.21
CA GLN A 112 -5.65 6.48 15.04
C GLN A 112 -7.08 5.91 14.98
N GLY A 113 -7.22 4.60 14.82
CA GLY A 113 -8.52 3.95 14.70
C GLY A 113 -9.19 4.09 13.33
N ALA A 114 -8.58 4.79 12.37
CA ALA A 114 -9.07 4.97 11.01
C ALA A 114 -7.93 4.95 10.00
N GLY A 115 -8.24 4.59 8.74
CA GLY A 115 -7.26 4.44 7.67
C GLY A 115 -6.56 3.08 7.69
N ARG A 116 -5.53 2.97 6.83
CA ARG A 116 -4.73 1.76 6.64
C ARG A 116 -3.96 1.39 7.92
N ARG A 117 -3.85 0.10 8.19
CA ARG A 117 -3.00 -0.41 9.27
C ARG A 117 -1.53 -0.40 8.86
N TYR A 118 -0.70 -0.04 9.81
CA TYR A 118 0.74 0.01 9.63
C TYR A 118 1.43 -0.92 10.62
N THR A 119 2.50 -1.56 10.16
CA THR A 119 3.37 -2.34 11.03
C THR A 119 4.02 -1.44 12.07
N THR A 120 3.96 -1.85 13.32
CA THR A 120 4.79 -1.29 14.38
C THR A 120 5.71 -2.38 14.92
N ILE A 121 6.96 -2.03 15.17
CA ILE A 121 7.90 -2.93 15.85
C ILE A 121 7.72 -2.73 17.34
N GLU A 122 7.25 -3.75 18.04
CA GLU A 122 7.25 -3.74 19.49
C GLU A 122 8.67 -3.98 20.00
N ARG A 123 9.02 -3.29 21.07
CA ARG A 123 10.29 -3.54 21.76
C ARG A 123 10.31 -4.95 22.32
N LEU A 124 11.15 -5.77 21.76
CA LEU A 124 11.58 -7.00 22.37
C LEU A 124 12.91 -6.73 23.09
N GLY A 125 12.86 -6.51 24.43
CA GLY A 125 14.05 -6.37 25.25
C GLY A 125 14.77 -5.01 25.13
N ARG A 126 15.84 -4.85 25.89
CA ARG A 126 16.58 -3.64 26.15
C ARG A 126 16.85 -2.78 24.90
N GLY A 127 16.19 -1.64 24.79
CA GLY A 127 16.71 -0.50 24.03
C GLY A 127 16.14 -0.22 22.65
N LEU A 128 15.33 -1.09 22.02
CA LEU A 128 14.71 -0.81 20.72
C LEU A 128 13.47 0.08 20.86
N GLN A 129 13.46 1.21 20.17
CA GLN A 129 12.32 2.12 20.17
C GLN A 129 11.23 1.65 19.25
N ARG A 130 9.95 1.79 19.68
CA ARG A 130 8.79 1.66 18.80
C ARG A 130 8.98 2.56 17.59
N GLY A 131 9.12 1.97 16.41
CA GLY A 131 9.07 2.68 15.16
C GLY A 131 7.63 2.60 14.63
N GLN A 132 6.92 3.73 14.55
CA GLN A 132 5.74 3.80 13.70
C GLN A 132 6.21 3.98 12.27
N TYR A 133 5.78 3.10 11.38
CA TYR A 133 5.88 3.34 9.96
C TYR A 133 4.84 4.38 9.57
N GLY A 134 5.28 5.56 9.39
CA GLY A 134 4.53 6.70 8.88
C GLY A 134 5.54 7.76 8.52
N SER A 135 5.32 8.45 7.44
CA SER A 135 6.17 9.46 6.80
C SER A 135 6.57 10.67 7.67
N GLN A 136 6.88 10.48 8.93
CA GLN A 136 7.61 11.50 9.67
C GLN A 136 9.08 11.37 9.30
N ARG A 137 9.48 12.12 8.32
CA ARG A 137 10.87 12.57 8.18
C ARG A 137 11.19 13.43 9.39
N ASP A 138 11.76 12.82 10.42
CA ASP A 138 12.55 13.62 11.33
C ASP A 138 13.81 13.98 10.58
N GLY A 139 14.19 15.03 10.16
CA GLY A 139 15.31 15.43 9.32
C GLY A 139 16.57 14.52 9.28
N THR A 140 16.52 13.34 9.88
CA THR A 140 17.63 12.38 10.02
C THR A 140 17.59 11.22 9.05
N ASN A 141 16.58 11.11 8.15
CA ASN A 141 16.42 10.01 7.18
C ASN A 141 16.51 8.59 7.79
N LYS A 142 16.22 8.41 9.07
CA LYS A 142 16.24 7.11 9.72
C LYS A 142 14.92 6.39 9.48
N TRP A 143 14.97 5.25 8.84
CA TRP A 143 13.86 4.32 8.72
C TRP A 143 13.50 3.79 10.11
N ARG A 144 12.26 4.00 10.54
CA ARG A 144 11.83 3.66 11.90
C ARG A 144 11.13 2.32 12.04
N ALA A 145 10.82 1.65 10.92
CA ALA A 145 10.22 0.33 10.93
C ALA A 145 10.79 -0.53 9.80
N TYR A 146 11.18 -1.71 10.13
CA TYR A 146 11.83 -2.66 9.23
C TYR A 146 10.97 -3.93 9.06
N GLY A 147 9.66 -3.75 8.86
CA GLY A 147 8.76 -4.81 8.41
C GLY A 147 8.76 -4.91 6.89
N GLN A 148 8.28 -6.04 6.37
CA GLN A 148 8.16 -6.23 4.92
C GLN A 148 7.23 -5.22 4.26
N GLN A 149 6.23 -4.70 4.98
CA GLN A 149 5.34 -3.64 4.48
C GLN A 149 6.10 -2.40 4.00
N GLY A 150 7.17 -2.01 4.69
CA GLY A 150 8.00 -0.87 4.30
C GLY A 150 9.20 -1.23 3.45
N CYS A 151 9.43 -2.52 3.19
CA CYS A 151 10.55 -2.98 2.40
C CYS A 151 10.33 -2.65 0.92
N PRO A 152 11.32 -2.03 0.23
CA PRO A 152 11.25 -1.83 -1.21
C PRO A 152 10.97 -3.14 -1.94
N LYS A 153 10.12 -3.10 -2.99
CA LYS A 153 9.69 -4.30 -3.72
C LYS A 153 10.87 -5.13 -4.21
N ALA A 154 11.92 -4.48 -4.73
CA ALA A 154 13.13 -5.14 -5.22
C ALA A 154 13.82 -6.02 -4.17
N LEU A 155 13.84 -5.58 -2.91
CA LEU A 155 14.38 -6.37 -1.79
C LEU A 155 13.35 -7.37 -1.27
N ARG A 156 12.08 -6.96 -1.13
CA ARG A 156 11.02 -7.80 -0.60
C ARG A 156 10.85 -9.08 -1.39
N SER A 157 10.87 -9.01 -2.71
CA SER A 157 10.83 -10.19 -3.59
C SER A 157 11.94 -11.19 -3.29
N ARG A 158 13.14 -10.72 -2.91
CA ARG A 158 14.26 -11.57 -2.52
C ARG A 158 14.03 -12.28 -1.18
N PHE A 159 13.29 -11.66 -0.27
CA PHE A 159 13.08 -12.20 1.07
C PHE A 159 11.96 -13.24 1.14
N VAL A 160 10.97 -13.13 0.28
CA VAL A 160 9.77 -13.95 0.37
C VAL A 160 9.38 -14.67 -0.92
N GLY A 161 9.92 -14.30 -2.07
CA GLY A 161 9.49 -14.80 -3.38
C GLY A 161 9.63 -16.30 -3.60
N ARG A 162 10.40 -16.99 -2.73
CA ARG A 162 10.58 -18.44 -2.82
C ARG A 162 9.53 -19.24 -2.06
N PHE A 163 8.70 -18.60 -1.25
CA PHE A 163 7.75 -19.30 -0.37
C PHE A 163 6.48 -18.51 -0.04
N CYS A 164 6.25 -17.37 -0.69
CA CYS A 164 5.01 -16.60 -0.52
C CYS A 164 4.41 -16.24 -1.87
N HIS A 165 3.10 -16.10 -1.86
CA HIS A 165 2.34 -15.42 -2.91
C HIS A 165 2.06 -13.97 -2.49
N ASP A 166 2.16 -13.01 -3.43
CA ASP A 166 1.79 -11.61 -3.23
C ASP A 166 0.39 -11.39 -3.81
N VAL A 167 -0.61 -11.40 -2.95
CA VAL A 167 -2.02 -11.19 -3.29
C VAL A 167 -2.36 -9.73 -3.16
N ASP A 168 -2.96 -9.13 -4.20
CA ASP A 168 -3.22 -7.70 -4.28
C ASP A 168 -4.59 -7.41 -4.89
N ILE A 169 -5.21 -6.29 -4.49
CA ILE A 169 -6.45 -5.82 -5.09
C ILE A 169 -6.13 -5.07 -6.38
N LYS A 170 -6.61 -5.58 -7.52
CA LYS A 170 -6.40 -4.94 -8.80
C LYS A 170 -7.06 -3.55 -8.82
N ASN A 171 -6.23 -2.53 -9.05
CA ASN A 171 -6.69 -1.14 -9.16
C ASN A 171 -7.54 -0.67 -7.96
N CYS A 172 -7.13 -1.00 -6.74
CA CYS A 172 -7.90 -0.92 -5.49
C CYS A 172 -8.68 0.39 -5.32
N HIS A 173 -8.00 1.51 -5.15
CA HIS A 173 -8.68 2.80 -4.87
C HIS A 173 -9.58 3.30 -6.01
N PRO A 174 -9.19 3.23 -7.30
CA PRO A 174 -10.10 3.52 -8.39
C PRO A 174 -11.38 2.67 -8.37
N VAL A 175 -11.25 1.35 -8.16
CA VAL A 175 -12.40 0.43 -8.10
C VAL A 175 -13.31 0.74 -6.92
N ILE A 176 -12.75 1.06 -5.75
CA ILE A 176 -13.52 1.51 -4.57
C ILE A 176 -14.24 2.83 -4.87
N ALA A 177 -13.54 3.81 -5.40
CA ALA A 177 -14.07 5.15 -5.63
C ALA A 177 -15.22 5.17 -6.65
N VAL A 178 -15.13 4.37 -7.72
CA VAL A 178 -16.21 4.24 -8.73
C VAL A 178 -17.48 3.65 -8.13
N GLN A 179 -17.36 2.73 -7.18
CA GLN A 179 -18.52 2.09 -6.54
C GLN A 179 -19.07 2.91 -5.35
N LEU A 180 -18.31 3.86 -4.85
CA LEU A 180 -18.67 4.62 -3.64
C LEU A 180 -19.97 5.42 -3.79
N PRO A 181 -20.28 6.11 -4.91
CA PRO A 181 -21.53 6.86 -5.08
C PRO A 181 -22.79 6.03 -4.81
N SER A 182 -22.81 4.76 -5.20
CA SER A 182 -23.95 3.86 -4.98
C SER A 182 -24.16 3.44 -3.52
N LYS A 183 -23.25 3.81 -2.64
CA LYS A 183 -23.23 3.46 -1.22
C LYS A 183 -23.41 4.67 -0.30
N LEU A 184 -23.69 5.84 -0.89
CA LEU A 184 -23.87 7.10 -0.16
C LEU A 184 -25.36 7.43 -0.08
N THR A 185 -25.81 7.75 1.12
CA THR A 185 -27.08 8.43 1.37
C THR A 185 -26.82 9.92 1.37
N LEU A 186 -27.27 10.59 0.32
CA LEU A 186 -27.02 12.02 0.12
C LEU A 186 -28.25 12.85 0.48
N PRO A 187 -28.07 14.11 0.97
CA PRO A 187 -29.15 15.05 1.15
C PRO A 187 -29.95 15.25 -0.15
N ALA A 188 -31.26 15.51 -0.04
CA ALA A 188 -32.16 15.68 -1.20
C ALA A 188 -31.71 16.81 -2.16
N SER A 189 -30.94 17.76 -1.67
CA SER A 189 -30.35 18.84 -2.47
C SER A 189 -29.17 18.41 -3.34
N TYR A 190 -28.62 17.23 -3.08
CA TYR A 190 -27.54 16.65 -3.87
C TYR A 190 -28.10 15.88 -5.07
N GLY A 191 -27.60 16.16 -6.25
CA GLY A 191 -27.88 15.35 -7.43
C GLY A 191 -27.16 14.00 -7.39
N ARG A 192 -27.47 13.14 -8.35
CA ARG A 192 -26.77 11.87 -8.54
C ARG A 192 -25.31 12.12 -8.89
N VAL A 193 -24.40 11.44 -8.18
CA VAL A 193 -22.96 11.50 -8.49
C VAL A 193 -22.65 10.41 -9.51
N GLU A 194 -22.22 10.80 -10.68
CA GLU A 194 -21.81 9.93 -11.77
C GLU A 194 -20.34 10.15 -12.11
N LEU A 195 -19.61 9.09 -12.39
CA LEU A 195 -18.17 9.09 -12.63
C LEU A 195 -17.84 8.35 -13.94
N PRO A 196 -18.42 8.73 -15.10
CA PRO A 196 -18.29 7.94 -16.32
C PRO A 196 -16.85 7.85 -16.82
N HIS A 197 -16.07 8.95 -16.79
CA HIS A 197 -14.69 8.95 -17.27
C HIS A 197 -13.76 8.24 -16.28
N PHE A 198 -14.01 8.40 -14.98
CA PHE A 198 -13.21 7.71 -13.99
C PHE A 198 -13.51 6.22 -13.93
N ALA A 199 -14.76 5.82 -14.19
CA ALA A 199 -15.15 4.41 -14.35
C ALA A 199 -14.48 3.80 -15.58
N ASP A 200 -14.49 4.50 -16.71
CA ASP A 200 -13.78 4.07 -17.92
C ASP A 200 -12.27 3.91 -17.68
N TYR A 201 -11.64 4.86 -16.98
CA TYR A 201 -10.24 4.68 -16.55
C TYR A 201 -10.06 3.45 -15.66
N ALA A 202 -10.93 3.22 -14.69
CA ALA A 202 -10.81 2.08 -13.77
C ALA A 202 -10.92 0.74 -14.52
N GLU A 203 -11.73 0.66 -15.57
CA GLU A 203 -11.95 -0.53 -16.40
C GLU A 203 -10.89 -0.69 -17.49
N HIS A 204 -10.55 0.39 -18.21
CA HIS A 204 -9.68 0.39 -19.38
C HIS A 204 -8.33 1.07 -19.14
N ARG A 205 -7.79 0.91 -17.93
CA ARG A 205 -6.56 1.62 -17.48
C ARG A 205 -5.39 1.57 -18.46
N ASP A 206 -5.16 0.44 -19.10
CA ASP A 206 -3.99 0.27 -19.98
C ASP A 206 -4.16 1.11 -21.26
N SER A 207 -5.38 1.26 -21.81
CA SER A 207 -5.67 2.17 -22.92
C SER A 207 -5.43 3.64 -22.52
N TRP A 208 -5.90 4.06 -21.35
CA TRP A 208 -5.66 5.41 -20.85
C TRP A 208 -4.17 5.71 -20.65
N ILE A 209 -3.40 4.69 -20.23
CA ILE A 209 -1.94 4.83 -20.09
C ILE A 209 -1.28 5.11 -21.42
N GLU A 210 -1.63 4.37 -22.47
CA GLU A 210 -1.07 4.55 -23.81
C GLU A 210 -1.48 5.89 -24.42
N ASP A 211 -2.74 6.30 -24.29
CA ASP A 211 -3.24 7.58 -24.81
C ASP A 211 -2.52 8.76 -24.16
N ILE A 212 -2.38 8.74 -22.82
CA ILE A 212 -1.70 9.81 -22.07
C ILE A 212 -0.19 9.77 -22.35
N ALA A 213 0.42 8.61 -22.41
CA ALA A 213 1.84 8.48 -22.73
C ALA A 213 2.15 9.02 -24.14
N THR A 214 1.28 8.75 -25.10
CA THR A 214 1.38 9.26 -26.48
C THR A 214 1.20 10.77 -26.51
N LEU A 215 0.15 11.30 -25.88
CA LEU A 215 -0.13 12.74 -25.83
C LEU A 215 1.03 13.54 -25.23
N HIS A 216 1.68 12.97 -24.22
CA HIS A 216 2.80 13.61 -23.53
C HIS A 216 4.16 13.17 -24.04
N GLU A 217 4.23 12.48 -25.19
CA GLU A 217 5.50 12.06 -25.79
C GLU A 217 6.45 11.36 -24.81
N ILE A 218 5.90 10.45 -23.98
CA ILE A 218 6.67 9.69 -22.99
C ILE A 218 7.32 8.48 -23.70
N VAL A 219 8.07 8.73 -24.77
CA VAL A 219 8.58 7.68 -25.68
C VAL A 219 9.93 7.10 -25.25
N GLU A 220 10.74 7.87 -24.50
CA GLU A 220 12.09 7.46 -24.08
C GLU A 220 12.09 6.46 -22.89
N HIS A 221 10.92 6.10 -22.39
CA HIS A 221 10.75 5.24 -21.22
C HIS A 221 10.34 3.82 -21.63
N THR A 222 10.76 2.84 -20.83
CA THR A 222 10.24 1.48 -20.99
C THR A 222 8.74 1.44 -20.74
N GLU A 223 8.04 0.41 -21.22
CA GLU A 223 6.61 0.22 -20.98
C GLU A 223 6.27 0.31 -19.48
N GLY A 224 7.02 -0.36 -18.62
CA GLY A 224 6.84 -0.31 -17.17
C GLY A 224 6.99 1.10 -16.59
N GLN A 225 7.97 1.87 -17.07
CA GLN A 225 8.16 3.26 -16.62
C GLN A 225 7.02 4.17 -17.07
N ARG A 226 6.55 4.03 -18.33
CA ARG A 226 5.37 4.76 -18.82
C ARG A 226 4.14 4.47 -17.97
N LYS A 227 3.91 3.19 -17.69
CA LYS A 227 2.81 2.72 -16.85
C LYS A 227 2.85 3.35 -15.45
N GLU A 228 4.00 3.37 -14.80
CA GLU A 228 4.15 3.97 -13.47
C GLU A 228 4.00 5.50 -13.48
N LEU A 229 4.50 6.19 -14.51
CA LEU A 229 4.35 7.64 -14.64
C LEU A 229 2.88 8.05 -14.79
N VAL A 230 2.14 7.39 -15.68
CA VAL A 230 0.71 7.71 -15.91
C VAL A 230 -0.15 7.25 -14.74
N LYS A 231 0.12 6.07 -14.16
CA LYS A 231 -0.56 5.63 -12.94
C LYS A 231 -0.40 6.64 -11.79
N ASN A 232 0.79 7.24 -11.66
CA ASN A 232 1.03 8.29 -10.67
C ASN A 232 0.17 9.53 -10.89
N LEU A 233 -0.17 9.89 -12.15
CA LEU A 233 -1.13 10.93 -12.44
C LEU A 233 -2.48 10.65 -11.77
N PHE A 234 -3.09 9.51 -12.07
CA PHE A 234 -4.42 9.17 -11.54
C PHE A 234 -4.43 9.01 -10.02
N VAL A 235 -3.38 8.45 -9.43
CA VAL A 235 -3.24 8.40 -7.97
C VAL A 235 -3.20 9.82 -7.38
N ARG A 236 -2.48 10.75 -8.01
CA ARG A 236 -2.45 12.15 -7.56
C ARG A 236 -3.80 12.84 -7.71
N LEU A 237 -4.46 12.67 -8.86
CA LEU A 237 -5.78 13.26 -9.11
C LEU A 237 -6.81 12.76 -8.10
N MET A 238 -6.85 11.48 -7.85
CA MET A 238 -7.75 10.86 -6.88
C MET A 238 -7.59 11.47 -5.48
N TYR A 239 -6.38 11.82 -5.09
CA TYR A 239 -6.12 12.51 -3.84
C TYR A 239 -6.12 14.05 -3.96
N GLY A 240 -6.71 14.60 -5.03
CA GLY A 240 -6.88 16.02 -5.25
C GLY A 240 -5.61 16.76 -5.68
N GLY A 241 -4.64 16.05 -6.22
CA GLY A 241 -3.50 16.66 -6.90
C GLY A 241 -3.92 17.28 -8.23
N GLN A 242 -3.03 18.06 -8.82
CA GLN A 242 -3.29 18.78 -10.06
C GLN A 242 -2.52 18.16 -11.24
N TYR A 243 -3.13 18.16 -12.42
CA TYR A 243 -2.54 17.65 -13.64
C TYR A 243 -1.22 18.38 -13.98
N GLU A 244 -1.23 19.71 -13.88
CA GLU A 244 -0.05 20.55 -14.12
C GLU A 244 1.09 20.23 -13.13
N ALA A 245 0.75 19.95 -11.87
CA ALA A 245 1.74 19.60 -10.88
C ALA A 245 2.38 18.25 -11.18
N TRP A 246 1.62 17.28 -11.70
CA TRP A 246 2.15 16.02 -12.17
C TRP A 246 3.15 16.21 -13.32
N SER A 247 2.78 16.97 -14.36
CA SER A 247 3.68 17.22 -15.50
C SER A 247 4.99 17.86 -15.05
N ARG A 248 4.93 18.90 -14.21
CA ARG A 248 6.14 19.57 -13.70
C ARG A 248 7.03 18.65 -12.86
N THR A 249 6.43 17.77 -12.03
CA THR A 249 7.21 16.94 -11.08
C THR A 249 7.64 15.62 -11.66
N MET A 250 6.86 15.00 -12.55
CA MET A 250 7.13 13.68 -13.09
C MET A 250 7.77 13.73 -14.48
N LEU A 251 7.36 14.68 -15.31
CA LEU A 251 7.92 14.88 -16.65
C LEU A 251 8.99 15.98 -16.70
N ASN A 252 9.19 16.69 -15.58
CA ASN A 252 10.13 17.82 -15.45
C ASN A 252 9.91 18.92 -16.52
N ARG A 253 8.65 19.13 -16.92
CA ARG A 253 8.24 20.15 -17.90
C ARG A 253 6.84 20.67 -17.61
N PRO A 254 6.49 21.88 -18.06
CA PRO A 254 5.12 22.39 -17.97
C PRO A 254 4.17 21.54 -18.81
N LEU A 255 2.90 21.51 -18.42
CA LEU A 255 1.85 20.84 -19.18
C LEU A 255 1.65 21.56 -20.53
N GLN A 256 1.95 20.90 -21.62
CA GLN A 256 1.83 21.47 -22.98
C GLN A 256 0.48 21.14 -23.60
N HIS A 257 0.00 19.94 -23.38
CA HIS A 257 -1.28 19.44 -23.90
C HIS A 257 -2.13 18.94 -22.76
N ARG A 258 -3.45 19.10 -22.88
CA ARG A 258 -4.43 18.59 -21.91
C ARG A 258 -5.21 17.45 -22.55
N HIS A 259 -5.34 16.37 -21.81
CA HIS A 259 -6.22 15.27 -22.19
C HIS A 259 -7.61 15.57 -21.60
N SER A 260 -8.61 15.78 -22.45
CA SER A 260 -9.96 16.18 -22.03
C SER A 260 -10.60 15.19 -21.06
N GLY A 261 -10.38 13.89 -21.24
CA GLY A 261 -10.84 12.85 -20.32
C GLY A 261 -10.24 13.00 -18.92
N VAL A 262 -8.95 13.41 -18.81
CA VAL A 262 -8.31 13.66 -17.51
C VAL A 262 -8.94 14.87 -16.82
N ASP A 263 -9.31 15.93 -17.57
CA ASP A 263 -10.00 17.07 -17.00
C ASP A 263 -11.38 16.68 -16.47
N HIS A 264 -12.13 15.86 -17.20
CA HIS A 264 -13.40 15.32 -16.71
C HIS A 264 -13.22 14.46 -15.45
N VAL A 265 -12.18 13.59 -15.41
CA VAL A 265 -11.85 12.81 -14.20
C VAL A 265 -11.57 13.74 -13.01
N CYS A 266 -10.86 14.84 -13.20
CA CYS A 266 -10.65 15.81 -12.13
C CYS A 266 -11.97 16.35 -11.55
N ASP A 267 -12.90 16.78 -12.43
CA ASP A 267 -14.20 17.32 -12.02
C ASP A 267 -15.06 16.26 -11.32
N GLU A 268 -15.05 15.02 -11.82
CA GLU A 268 -15.75 13.89 -11.23
C GLU A 268 -15.23 13.58 -9.82
N LEU A 269 -13.92 13.54 -9.64
CA LEU A 269 -13.30 13.26 -8.33
C LEU A 269 -13.54 14.39 -7.31
N VAL A 270 -13.64 15.65 -7.75
CA VAL A 270 -14.05 16.76 -6.87
C VAL A 270 -15.49 16.54 -6.40
N LYS A 271 -16.42 16.25 -7.31
CA LYS A 271 -17.83 15.97 -7.00
C LYS A 271 -17.97 14.77 -6.06
N LEU A 272 -17.23 13.71 -6.33
CA LEU A 272 -17.23 12.53 -5.45
C LEU A 272 -16.79 12.87 -4.04
N ARG A 273 -15.69 13.61 -3.88
CA ARG A 273 -15.17 14.01 -2.56
C ARG A 273 -16.18 14.85 -1.78
N GLU A 274 -16.81 15.82 -2.44
CA GLU A 274 -17.85 16.66 -1.82
C GLU A 274 -19.07 15.83 -1.41
N ALA A 275 -19.50 14.90 -2.25
CA ALA A 275 -20.60 13.99 -1.94
C ALA A 275 -20.29 13.08 -0.75
N VAL A 276 -19.10 12.53 -0.69
CA VAL A 276 -18.65 11.70 0.46
C VAL A 276 -18.68 12.51 1.76
N PHE A 277 -18.25 13.76 1.73
CA PHE A 277 -18.26 14.62 2.92
C PHE A 277 -19.67 15.07 3.34
N ALA A 278 -20.61 15.10 2.40
CA ALA A 278 -22.01 15.44 2.67
C ALA A 278 -22.88 14.23 3.03
N SER A 279 -22.39 13.01 2.85
CA SER A 279 -23.16 11.78 3.05
C SER A 279 -23.40 11.45 4.52
N GLU A 280 -24.48 10.72 4.79
CA GLU A 280 -24.81 10.24 6.15
C GLU A 280 -23.72 9.28 6.67
N GLU A 281 -23.14 8.44 5.78
CA GLU A 281 -22.16 7.44 6.14
C GLU A 281 -20.82 8.02 6.55
N TRP A 282 -20.39 9.10 5.93
CA TRP A 282 -19.03 9.63 6.07
C TRP A 282 -18.96 11.07 6.60
N GLY A 283 -20.06 11.83 6.58
CA GLY A 283 -20.05 13.25 6.94
C GLY A 283 -19.52 13.53 8.33
N GLY A 284 -19.98 12.79 9.34
CA GLY A 284 -19.49 12.93 10.72
C GLY A 284 -18.02 12.59 10.87
N PHE A 285 -17.59 11.49 10.23
CA PHE A 285 -16.16 11.11 10.21
C PHE A 285 -15.31 12.14 9.47
N ALA A 286 -15.79 12.63 8.32
CA ALA A 286 -15.08 13.63 7.52
C ALA A 286 -14.89 14.93 8.31
N ALA A 287 -15.91 15.41 9.02
CA ALA A 287 -15.83 16.62 9.84
C ALA A 287 -14.74 16.51 10.92
N ALA A 288 -14.77 15.41 11.71
CA ALA A 288 -13.76 15.17 12.74
C ALA A 288 -12.33 15.03 12.18
N GLU A 289 -12.18 14.35 11.04
CA GLU A 289 -10.89 14.20 10.41
C GLU A 289 -10.36 15.51 9.80
N LEU A 290 -11.24 16.34 9.24
CA LEU A 290 -10.89 17.70 8.75
C LEU A 290 -10.32 18.54 9.89
N GLU A 291 -10.97 18.58 11.05
CA GLU A 291 -10.49 19.29 12.24
C GLU A 291 -9.11 18.76 12.68
N ARG A 292 -8.95 17.44 12.70
CA ARG A 292 -7.69 16.80 13.04
C ARG A 292 -6.56 17.12 12.05
N GLN A 293 -6.86 17.26 10.76
CA GLN A 293 -5.87 17.65 9.74
C GLN A 293 -5.55 19.17 9.86
N ALA A 294 -6.54 20.00 10.13
CA ALA A 294 -6.35 21.43 10.35
C ALA A 294 -5.46 21.70 11.58
N ALA A 295 -5.64 20.95 12.65
CA ALA A 295 -4.77 21.01 13.84
C ALA A 295 -3.30 20.71 13.57
N LYS A 296 -2.96 20.12 12.41
CA LYS A 296 -1.58 19.89 11.94
C LYS A 296 -1.02 21.04 11.10
N GLY A 297 -1.74 22.15 11.01
CA GLY A 297 -1.32 23.34 10.24
C GLY A 297 -1.50 23.21 8.72
N LYS A 298 -2.35 22.29 8.24
CA LYS A 298 -2.66 22.17 6.81
C LYS A 298 -3.69 23.19 6.38
N ASP A 299 -3.57 23.70 5.14
CA ASP A 299 -4.61 24.49 4.51
C ASP A 299 -5.89 23.65 4.25
N SER A 300 -7.01 24.35 3.98
CA SER A 300 -8.32 23.73 3.80
C SER A 300 -8.33 22.65 2.73
N GLU A 301 -7.72 22.89 1.56
CA GLU A 301 -7.71 21.92 0.47
C GLU A 301 -6.80 20.72 0.80
N ALA A 302 -5.68 20.95 1.47
CA ALA A 302 -4.82 19.86 1.95
C ALA A 302 -5.54 19.02 3.03
N CYS A 303 -6.37 19.63 3.88
CA CYS A 303 -7.22 18.92 4.82
C CYS A 303 -8.22 18.02 4.09
N LYS A 304 -8.96 18.54 3.11
CA LYS A 304 -9.94 17.78 2.32
C LYS A 304 -9.28 16.59 1.61
N ARG A 305 -8.14 16.81 0.94
CA ARG A 305 -7.38 15.77 0.26
C ARG A 305 -6.95 14.66 1.22
N SER A 306 -6.41 15.03 2.36
CA SER A 306 -5.97 14.07 3.37
C SER A 306 -7.12 13.30 3.98
N THR A 307 -8.25 13.94 4.25
CA THR A 307 -9.46 13.32 4.78
C THR A 307 -10.02 12.29 3.80
N PHE A 308 -10.15 12.66 2.54
CA PHE A 308 -10.63 11.73 1.51
C PHE A 308 -9.71 10.50 1.36
N SER A 309 -8.40 10.72 1.37
CA SER A 309 -7.42 9.63 1.38
C SER A 309 -7.59 8.69 2.58
N VAL A 310 -7.86 9.22 3.79
CA VAL A 310 -8.11 8.41 4.98
C VAL A 310 -9.39 7.60 4.85
N ILE A 311 -10.44 8.17 4.25
CA ILE A 311 -11.70 7.46 3.99
C ILE A 311 -11.47 6.27 3.05
N LEU A 312 -10.82 6.49 1.90
CA LEU A 312 -10.50 5.40 0.96
C LEU A 312 -9.63 4.32 1.60
N GLN A 313 -8.61 4.70 2.36
CA GLN A 313 -7.77 3.76 3.10
C GLN A 313 -8.53 3.01 4.21
N THR A 314 -9.59 3.61 4.74
CA THR A 314 -10.46 2.95 5.73
C THR A 314 -11.27 1.84 5.05
N ILE A 315 -11.84 2.14 3.89
CA ILE A 315 -12.59 1.15 3.10
C ILE A 315 -11.65 0.04 2.60
N GLU A 316 -10.46 0.39 2.11
CA GLU A 316 -9.42 -0.55 1.71
C GLU A 316 -9.07 -1.51 2.86
N ASP A 317 -8.84 -0.99 4.07
CA ASP A 317 -8.49 -1.81 5.24
C ASP A 317 -9.62 -2.77 5.64
N ASP A 318 -10.88 -2.32 5.54
CA ASP A 318 -12.03 -3.20 5.81
C ASP A 318 -12.16 -4.32 4.76
N ILE A 319 -11.94 -4.02 3.49
CA ILE A 319 -11.92 -5.01 2.42
C ILE A 319 -10.79 -6.00 2.65
N LEU A 320 -9.58 -5.51 2.94
CA LEU A 320 -8.40 -6.34 3.21
C LEU A 320 -8.62 -7.29 4.40
N GLN A 321 -9.35 -6.84 5.46
CA GLN A 321 -9.71 -7.72 6.56
C GLN A 321 -10.59 -8.89 6.13
N VAL A 322 -11.56 -8.64 5.26
CA VAL A 322 -12.43 -9.70 4.74
C VAL A 322 -11.64 -10.67 3.87
N ILE A 323 -10.66 -10.18 3.11
CA ILE A 323 -9.76 -11.03 2.32
C ILE A 323 -8.92 -11.91 3.23
N VAL A 324 -8.30 -11.34 4.26
CA VAL A 324 -7.52 -12.11 5.26
C VAL A 324 -8.37 -13.21 5.89
N ASP A 325 -9.58 -12.85 6.37
CA ASP A 325 -10.48 -13.83 6.98
C ASP A 325 -10.87 -14.95 6.01
N ALA A 326 -11.10 -14.61 4.73
CA ALA A 326 -11.45 -15.60 3.72
C ALA A 326 -10.31 -16.58 3.43
N PHE A 327 -9.07 -16.11 3.41
CA PHE A 327 -7.89 -16.96 3.23
C PHE A 327 -7.63 -17.83 4.45
N GLU A 328 -7.73 -17.26 5.66
CA GLU A 328 -7.56 -18.02 6.91
C GLU A 328 -8.62 -19.13 7.07
N ASP A 329 -9.87 -18.87 6.67
CA ASP A 329 -10.95 -19.88 6.70
C ASP A 329 -10.67 -21.06 5.75
N LEU A 330 -9.89 -20.85 4.70
CA LEU A 330 -9.43 -21.91 3.77
C LEU A 330 -8.10 -22.56 4.20
N GLY A 331 -7.53 -22.18 5.34
CA GLY A 331 -6.30 -22.72 5.87
C GLY A 331 -5.02 -22.02 5.41
N TRP A 332 -5.13 -20.95 4.61
CA TRP A 332 -3.96 -20.15 4.22
C TRP A 332 -3.39 -19.38 5.41
N LYS A 333 -2.06 -19.27 5.46
CA LYS A 333 -1.38 -18.47 6.48
C LYS A 333 -0.97 -17.11 5.92
N THR A 334 -1.66 -16.05 6.34
CA THR A 334 -1.25 -14.67 6.06
C THR A 334 -0.02 -14.31 6.86
N THR A 335 0.99 -13.72 6.22
CA THR A 335 2.28 -13.36 6.83
C THR A 335 2.49 -11.86 6.96
N THR A 336 2.04 -11.09 5.98
CA THR A 336 2.30 -9.64 5.92
C THR A 336 1.16 -8.93 5.23
N LEU A 337 0.79 -7.73 5.70
CA LEU A 337 -0.09 -6.81 4.99
C LEU A 337 0.75 -5.82 4.20
N ILE A 338 0.51 -5.71 2.89
CA ILE A 338 1.24 -4.82 1.98
C ILE A 338 0.26 -3.86 1.33
N TYR A 339 -0.01 -2.75 1.97
CA TYR A 339 -0.96 -1.73 1.52
C TYR A 339 -2.35 -2.33 1.26
N ASP A 340 -2.77 -2.43 0.01
CA ASP A 340 -4.02 -3.01 -0.50
C ASP A 340 -3.92 -4.52 -0.80
N GLY A 341 -2.84 -5.16 -0.35
CA GLY A 341 -2.57 -6.58 -0.55
C GLY A 341 -1.99 -7.26 0.68
N MET A 342 -1.63 -8.52 0.51
CA MET A 342 -1.02 -9.33 1.56
C MET A 342 -0.11 -10.42 0.99
N HIS A 343 0.84 -10.86 1.79
CA HIS A 343 1.58 -12.09 1.50
C HIS A 343 0.93 -13.27 2.24
N VAL A 344 0.81 -14.38 1.56
CA VAL A 344 0.39 -15.67 2.12
C VAL A 344 1.48 -16.72 1.86
N LEU A 345 1.68 -17.62 2.83
CA LEU A 345 2.62 -18.73 2.64
C LEU A 345 2.14 -19.65 1.51
N ASP A 346 3.07 -20.07 0.67
CA ASP A 346 2.85 -21.09 -0.33
C ASP A 346 2.60 -22.45 0.37
N ASP A 347 1.44 -23.01 0.12
CA ASP A 347 1.05 -24.35 0.59
C ASP A 347 0.61 -25.20 -0.61
N PRO A 348 1.40 -26.23 -0.97
CA PRO A 348 1.12 -27.06 -2.14
C PRO A 348 -0.18 -27.89 -2.04
N SER A 349 -0.79 -27.95 -0.88
CA SER A 349 -2.08 -28.62 -0.67
C SER A 349 -3.28 -27.72 -0.93
N LEU A 350 -3.05 -26.42 -1.19
CA LEU A 350 -4.08 -25.41 -1.37
C LEU A 350 -3.99 -24.77 -2.77
N GLU A 351 -5.16 -24.49 -3.36
CA GLU A 351 -5.24 -23.85 -4.67
C GLU A 351 -5.47 -22.33 -4.54
N LEU A 352 -4.46 -21.54 -4.92
CA LEU A 352 -4.51 -20.08 -4.80
C LEU A 352 -5.70 -19.48 -5.59
N THR A 353 -5.94 -19.96 -6.80
CA THR A 353 -7.05 -19.46 -7.65
C THR A 353 -8.41 -19.60 -6.98
N ASP A 354 -8.63 -20.70 -6.27
CA ASP A 354 -9.89 -20.92 -5.54
C ASP A 354 -10.01 -19.99 -4.33
N ALA A 355 -8.89 -19.74 -3.64
CA ALA A 355 -8.84 -18.80 -2.53
C ALA A 355 -9.12 -17.36 -2.98
N LEU A 356 -8.54 -16.91 -4.11
CA LEU A 356 -8.82 -15.60 -4.70
C LEU A 356 -10.31 -15.43 -4.99
N ARG A 357 -10.92 -16.38 -5.72
CA ARG A 357 -12.36 -16.36 -6.06
C ARG A 357 -13.25 -16.42 -4.83
N HIS A 358 -12.86 -17.19 -3.82
CA HIS A 358 -13.61 -17.26 -2.55
C HIS A 358 -13.59 -15.90 -1.84
N ALA A 359 -12.43 -15.29 -1.74
CA ALA A 359 -12.25 -13.99 -1.09
C ALA A 359 -13.03 -12.87 -1.83
N GLU A 360 -13.00 -12.83 -3.16
CA GLU A 360 -13.79 -11.89 -3.98
C GLU A 360 -15.28 -11.99 -3.69
N ARG A 361 -15.82 -13.20 -3.69
CA ARG A 361 -17.24 -13.44 -3.35
C ARG A 361 -17.58 -13.00 -1.94
N ARG A 362 -16.69 -13.29 -0.98
CA ARG A 362 -16.87 -12.91 0.41
C ARG A 362 -16.83 -11.39 0.61
N VAL A 363 -15.89 -10.71 -0.03
CA VAL A 363 -15.83 -9.23 -0.03
C VAL A 363 -17.13 -8.65 -0.57
N ARG A 364 -17.62 -9.13 -1.72
CA ARG A 364 -18.87 -8.67 -2.29
C ARG A 364 -20.05 -8.85 -1.33
N THR A 365 -20.15 -10.02 -0.69
CA THR A 365 -21.25 -10.33 0.25
C THR A 365 -21.19 -9.49 1.52
N VAL A 366 -19.97 -9.28 2.05
CA VAL A 366 -19.77 -8.68 3.38
C VAL A 366 -19.69 -7.16 3.31
N THR A 367 -19.06 -6.61 2.28
CA THR A 367 -18.81 -5.17 2.13
C THR A 367 -19.66 -4.52 1.04
N GLY A 368 -20.20 -5.31 0.16
CA GLY A 368 -20.91 -4.86 -1.05
C GLY A 368 -20.00 -4.30 -2.14
N TYR A 369 -18.66 -4.34 -1.97
CA TYR A 369 -17.72 -3.95 -3.02
C TYR A 369 -17.39 -5.14 -3.93
N ASN A 370 -17.37 -4.89 -5.23
CA ASN A 370 -16.80 -5.81 -6.21
C ASN A 370 -15.32 -5.47 -6.40
N ILE A 371 -14.46 -6.43 -6.14
CA ILE A 371 -13.04 -6.33 -6.37
C ILE A 371 -12.56 -7.51 -7.21
N GLU A 372 -11.44 -7.34 -7.85
CA GLU A 372 -10.68 -8.42 -8.50
C GLU A 372 -9.35 -8.58 -7.76
N LEU A 373 -9.03 -9.80 -7.35
CA LEU A 373 -7.76 -10.14 -6.73
C LEU A 373 -6.80 -10.71 -7.79
N THR A 374 -5.54 -10.39 -7.64
CA THR A 374 -4.49 -10.89 -8.51
C THR A 374 -3.27 -11.29 -7.71
N GLU A 375 -2.57 -12.31 -8.18
CA GLU A 375 -1.23 -12.59 -7.73
C GLU A 375 -0.25 -11.68 -8.47
N LYS A 376 0.58 -10.94 -7.74
CA LYS A 376 1.71 -10.21 -8.31
C LYS A 376 2.95 -11.10 -8.28
N PRO A 377 3.70 -11.19 -9.38
CA PRO A 377 4.90 -12.01 -9.39
C PRO A 377 5.91 -11.50 -8.36
N LEU A 378 6.36 -12.41 -7.50
CA LEU A 378 7.51 -12.26 -6.64
C LEU A 378 8.66 -13.04 -7.28
N PHE A 379 9.66 -12.34 -7.76
CA PHE A 379 10.80 -12.98 -8.41
C PHE A 379 11.74 -13.60 -7.36
N GLY A 380 11.99 -14.89 -7.48
CA GLY A 380 12.97 -15.61 -6.65
C GLY A 380 14.40 -15.13 -6.92
N LEU A 381 15.31 -15.53 -6.05
CA LEU A 381 16.72 -15.15 -6.01
C LEU A 381 17.50 -15.31 -7.32
N HIS A 382 17.08 -16.22 -8.18
CA HIS A 382 17.86 -16.63 -9.35
C HIS A 382 17.27 -16.16 -10.67
N GLU A 383 16.13 -15.49 -10.65
CA GLU A 383 15.37 -15.25 -11.88
C GLU A 383 15.59 -13.87 -12.51
N GLN A 384 15.92 -12.85 -11.73
CA GLN A 384 16.22 -11.51 -12.26
C GLN A 384 17.15 -10.71 -11.34
N PRO A 385 18.02 -9.84 -11.88
CA PRO A 385 18.79 -8.88 -11.09
C PRO A 385 17.85 -7.92 -10.34
N ILE A 386 18.32 -7.34 -9.24
CA ILE A 386 17.57 -6.30 -8.53
C ILE A 386 17.39 -5.13 -9.48
N GLU A 387 16.16 -4.88 -9.93
CA GLU A 387 15.87 -3.69 -10.73
C GLU A 387 16.04 -2.46 -9.83
N LEU A 388 16.95 -1.57 -10.23
CA LEU A 388 17.14 -0.28 -9.59
C LEU A 388 16.19 0.72 -10.26
N THR A 389 14.96 0.75 -9.76
CA THR A 389 13.95 1.74 -10.16
C THR A 389 13.79 2.78 -9.07
N ARG A 390 13.51 4.03 -9.44
CA ARG A 390 13.27 5.11 -8.48
C ARG A 390 12.19 4.70 -7.47
N VAL A 391 12.53 4.78 -6.20
CA VAL A 391 11.60 4.68 -5.07
C VAL A 391 10.87 6.02 -4.86
#